data_5f55e4ef8d90502f19cd9b4c32f364dc
#
_entry.id   5f55e4ef8d90502f19cd9b4c32f364dc
#
_cell.length_a   1.000
_cell.length_b   1.000
_cell.length_c   1.000
_cell.angle_alpha   90.00
_cell.angle_beta   90.00
_cell.angle_gamma   90.00
#
_symmetry.space_group_name_H-M   'P 1'
#
loop_
_entity.id
_entity.type
_entity.pdbx_description
1 polymer ?
#
loop_
_entity_poly.entity_id
_entity_poly.type
_entity_poly.pdbx_seq_one_letter_code
_entity_poly.pdbx_strand_id
1 'polypeptide(L)'
;MKKNNNWILPVAFIIFIIFWKFNSDEEPVPNPKIEIYNSSIESIIDVTSEIEVLADSISLPEGPVWDNSSNSLLFVDVMGNKLYKWNESDGASVYISPSGNTGYAPNVNYGLLGANGLAIDKDGNIIVCQHGDRRIASIKNAPSSNPNFLTVVDKYGGKTFNSPNDLALASDGSIYFTDPAFGFFNLETFQFENHELKEIDYNGVYVLKPDGKTEILSGHMAKLGDGSLDIDLPNGLALSPDETKLYVNKMGLLDGNPKIKIIDLERDGRSILDLDDQKRWNWVSDFFDGKELSEKYEGNFDGMAVHSSGNIFTSGPGGLLVISPEGDLMAKIDFGHLTNATFDDNESYLYVTGFVNNPKVYRIKLK
;
A
#
# COMPACT_ATOMS: atom_id res chain seq x y z
N MET A 1 -19.14 -4.45 34.90
CA MET A 1 -19.52 -4.76 33.52
C MET A 1 -18.29 -5.14 32.76
N LYS A 2 -18.10 -6.43 32.43
CA LYS A 2 -16.97 -6.90 31.63
C LYS A 2 -17.26 -6.53 30.17
N LYS A 3 -16.46 -5.64 29.57
CA LYS A 3 -16.45 -5.45 28.13
C LYS A 3 -15.86 -6.71 27.50
N ASN A 4 -16.64 -7.40 26.69
CA ASN A 4 -16.17 -8.52 25.90
C ASN A 4 -15.21 -8.00 24.83
N ASN A 5 -13.94 -8.37 24.94
CA ASN A 5 -12.88 -8.10 23.97
C ASN A 5 -12.92 -9.12 22.81
N ASN A 6 -14.06 -9.28 22.16
CA ASN A 6 -14.19 -10.22 21.03
C ASN A 6 -13.55 -9.72 19.71
N TRP A 7 -12.92 -8.54 19.72
CA TRP A 7 -12.30 -7.91 18.54
C TRP A 7 -10.79 -8.16 18.40
N ILE A 8 -10.16 -8.77 19.42
CA ILE A 8 -8.72 -9.06 19.41
C ILE A 8 -8.38 -10.27 18.53
N LEU A 9 -9.33 -11.17 18.33
CA LEU A 9 -9.14 -12.43 17.59
C LEU A 9 -8.80 -12.24 16.08
N PRO A 10 -9.43 -11.34 15.31
CA PRO A 10 -9.14 -11.23 13.88
C PRO A 10 -7.75 -10.66 13.59
N VAL A 11 -7.29 -9.63 14.31
CA VAL A 11 -5.98 -9.00 14.08
C VAL A 11 -4.85 -9.91 14.54
N ALA A 12 -4.98 -10.53 15.72
CA ALA A 12 -4.02 -11.51 16.21
C ALA A 12 -3.95 -12.75 15.29
N PHE A 13 -5.07 -13.15 14.69
CA PHE A 13 -5.15 -14.31 13.80
C PHE A 13 -4.46 -14.04 12.45
N ILE A 14 -4.61 -12.85 11.89
CA ILE A 14 -3.99 -12.47 10.61
C ILE A 14 -2.47 -12.41 10.72
N ILE A 15 -1.94 -11.82 11.79
CA ILE A 15 -0.48 -11.71 11.98
C ILE A 15 0.11 -13.01 12.54
N PHE A 16 -0.66 -13.80 13.31
CA PHE A 16 -0.25 -15.13 13.75
C PHE A 16 -0.07 -16.09 12.56
N ILE A 17 -0.89 -16.00 11.51
CA ILE A 17 -0.68 -16.71 10.25
C ILE A 17 0.63 -16.27 9.58
N ILE A 18 0.99 -15.00 9.64
CA ILE A 18 2.28 -14.49 9.16
C ILE A 18 3.45 -15.22 9.84
N PHE A 19 3.40 -15.42 11.16
CA PHE A 19 4.50 -16.05 11.91
C PHE A 19 4.47 -17.59 11.94
N TRP A 20 3.30 -18.22 11.91
CA TRP A 20 3.20 -19.69 12.05
C TRP A 20 3.51 -20.44 10.74
N LYS A 21 3.27 -19.85 9.58
CA LYS A 21 3.61 -20.46 8.28
C LYS A 21 5.09 -20.36 7.88
N PHE A 22 5.93 -19.67 8.63
CA PHE A 22 7.38 -19.62 8.38
C PHE A 22 8.13 -20.97 8.51
N ASN A 23 7.46 -22.04 8.91
CA ASN A 23 8.07 -23.35 9.19
C ASN A 23 7.43 -24.53 8.43
N SER A 24 6.68 -24.29 7.36
CA SER A 24 6.16 -25.39 6.55
C SER A 24 7.01 -25.64 5.31
N ASP A 25 7.22 -26.92 4.98
CA ASP A 25 7.93 -27.37 3.78
C ASP A 25 7.42 -26.64 2.53
N GLU A 26 8.33 -26.30 1.62
CA GLU A 26 8.02 -25.60 0.37
C GLU A 26 7.05 -26.42 -0.49
N GLU A 27 5.78 -26.08 -0.45
CA GLU A 27 4.86 -26.54 -1.48
C GLU A 27 5.09 -25.73 -2.76
N PRO A 28 5.04 -26.36 -3.95
CA PRO A 28 5.17 -25.63 -5.20
C PRO A 28 4.08 -24.55 -5.29
N VAL A 29 4.45 -23.37 -5.79
CA VAL A 29 3.49 -22.30 -6.07
C VAL A 29 2.43 -22.87 -7.01
N PRO A 30 1.18 -23.05 -6.59
CA PRO A 30 0.16 -23.57 -7.49
C PRO A 30 -0.07 -22.57 -8.62
N ASN A 31 -0.38 -23.03 -9.83
CA ASN A 31 -0.91 -22.16 -10.86
C ASN A 31 -2.11 -21.41 -10.26
N PRO A 32 -2.14 -20.06 -10.33
CA PRO A 32 -3.19 -19.29 -9.69
C PRO A 32 -4.54 -19.71 -10.29
N LYS A 33 -5.51 -19.92 -9.43
CA LYS A 33 -6.88 -20.01 -9.92
C LYS A 33 -7.36 -18.63 -10.28
N ILE A 34 -7.53 -18.37 -11.57
CA ILE A 34 -8.09 -17.11 -12.08
C ILE A 34 -9.61 -17.32 -12.27
N GLU A 35 -10.38 -16.55 -11.51
CA GLU A 35 -11.83 -16.50 -11.61
C GLU A 35 -12.22 -15.23 -12.37
N ILE A 36 -12.84 -15.39 -13.54
CA ILE A 36 -13.33 -14.28 -14.36
C ILE A 36 -14.82 -14.06 -14.09
N TYR A 37 -15.19 -12.87 -13.69
CA TYR A 37 -16.58 -12.45 -13.48
C TYR A 37 -17.12 -11.65 -14.66
N ASN A 38 -16.22 -10.96 -15.39
CA ASN A 38 -16.56 -10.25 -16.62
C ASN A 38 -15.49 -10.51 -17.68
N SER A 39 -15.89 -11.07 -18.83
CA SER A 39 -14.97 -11.49 -19.89
C SER A 39 -14.22 -10.35 -20.58
N SER A 40 -14.64 -9.09 -20.43
CA SER A 40 -13.90 -7.96 -21.00
C SER A 40 -12.47 -7.84 -20.44
N ILE A 41 -12.24 -8.33 -19.22
CA ILE A 41 -10.90 -8.33 -18.57
C ILE A 41 -9.93 -9.32 -19.25
N GLU A 42 -10.42 -10.28 -20.03
CA GLU A 42 -9.57 -11.21 -20.77
C GLU A 42 -8.77 -10.54 -21.89
N SER A 43 -9.06 -9.28 -22.20
CA SER A 43 -8.19 -8.45 -23.06
C SER A 43 -6.88 -8.04 -22.37
N ILE A 44 -6.82 -8.11 -21.04
CA ILE A 44 -5.67 -7.71 -20.21
C ILE A 44 -5.04 -8.96 -19.56
N ILE A 45 -5.87 -9.84 -18.97
CA ILE A 45 -5.41 -11.02 -18.26
C ILE A 45 -5.43 -12.24 -19.17
N ASP A 46 -4.33 -12.96 -19.25
CA ASP A 46 -4.29 -14.30 -19.84
C ASP A 46 -4.50 -15.33 -18.74
N VAL A 47 -5.63 -16.01 -18.78
CA VAL A 47 -6.00 -17.05 -17.79
C VAL A 47 -5.04 -18.25 -17.79
N THR A 48 -4.17 -18.36 -18.77
CA THR A 48 -3.13 -19.41 -18.87
C THR A 48 -1.76 -18.95 -18.40
N SER A 49 -1.62 -17.67 -18.01
CA SER A 49 -0.33 -17.15 -17.51
C SER A 49 0.10 -17.86 -16.24
N GLU A 50 1.37 -18.20 -16.21
CA GLU A 50 2.01 -18.78 -15.03
C GLU A 50 2.53 -17.69 -14.11
N ILE A 51 2.58 -17.98 -12.80
CA ILE A 51 3.25 -17.12 -11.83
C ILE A 51 4.73 -17.47 -11.80
N GLU A 52 5.55 -16.46 -11.91
CA GLU A 52 6.99 -16.58 -11.74
C GLU A 52 7.42 -15.96 -10.41
N VAL A 53 8.25 -16.68 -9.64
CA VAL A 53 8.88 -16.17 -8.41
C VAL A 53 10.16 -15.44 -8.80
N LEU A 54 10.24 -14.16 -8.45
CA LEU A 54 11.39 -13.30 -8.74
C LEU A 54 12.36 -13.18 -7.57
N ALA A 55 11.83 -13.22 -6.35
CA ALA A 55 12.61 -13.15 -5.11
C ALA A 55 11.88 -13.86 -3.97
N ASP A 56 12.65 -14.44 -3.07
CA ASP A 56 12.23 -15.09 -1.83
C ASP A 56 13.11 -14.69 -0.66
N SER A 57 12.92 -15.32 0.51
CA SER A 57 13.72 -15.05 1.71
C SER A 57 13.64 -13.60 2.19
N ILE A 58 12.47 -12.97 2.00
CA ILE A 58 12.14 -11.61 2.37
C ILE A 58 11.13 -11.70 3.52
N SER A 59 11.26 -10.85 4.55
CA SER A 59 10.41 -10.97 5.73
C SER A 59 9.01 -10.38 5.52
N LEU A 60 8.93 -9.19 4.92
CA LEU A 60 7.67 -8.54 4.54
C LEU A 60 7.89 -7.73 3.26
N PRO A 61 7.72 -8.35 2.08
CA PRO A 61 7.88 -7.66 0.80
C PRO A 61 6.75 -6.68 0.57
N GLU A 62 7.09 -5.45 0.14
CA GLU A 62 6.19 -4.32 -0.04
C GLU A 62 6.71 -3.32 -1.08
N GLY A 63 5.88 -2.32 -1.39
CA GLY A 63 6.21 -1.14 -2.17
C GLY A 63 6.87 -1.43 -3.51
N PRO A 64 6.35 -2.35 -4.34
CA PRO A 64 6.96 -2.61 -5.63
C PRO A 64 6.80 -1.40 -6.55
N VAL A 65 7.87 -1.01 -7.25
CA VAL A 65 7.85 0.03 -8.28
C VAL A 65 8.79 -0.35 -9.42
N TRP A 66 8.35 -0.13 -10.65
CA TRP A 66 9.17 -0.37 -11.83
C TRP A 66 10.05 0.84 -12.14
N ASP A 67 11.36 0.63 -12.21
CA ASP A 67 12.33 1.63 -12.67
C ASP A 67 12.60 1.42 -14.17
N ASN A 68 11.90 2.18 -14.99
CA ASN A 68 12.04 2.12 -16.44
C ASN A 68 13.46 2.48 -16.92
N SER A 69 14.13 3.38 -16.21
CA SER A 69 15.49 3.83 -16.58
C SER A 69 16.54 2.71 -16.51
N SER A 70 16.36 1.79 -15.57
CA SER A 70 17.25 0.65 -15.35
C SER A 70 16.62 -0.70 -15.69
N ASN A 71 15.39 -0.71 -16.22
CA ASN A 71 14.62 -1.91 -16.53
C ASN A 71 14.61 -2.89 -15.35
N SER A 72 14.19 -2.41 -14.19
CA SER A 72 14.32 -3.14 -12.93
C SER A 72 13.11 -2.93 -12.03
N LEU A 73 12.77 -3.93 -11.25
CA LEU A 73 11.83 -3.82 -10.17
C LEU A 73 12.56 -3.41 -8.89
N LEU A 74 12.10 -2.36 -8.24
CA LEU A 74 12.46 -2.02 -6.87
C LEU A 74 11.34 -2.46 -5.94
N PHE A 75 11.69 -2.95 -4.75
CA PHE A 75 10.74 -3.32 -3.71
C PHE A 75 11.43 -3.33 -2.34
N VAL A 76 10.67 -3.35 -1.26
CA VAL A 76 11.23 -3.28 0.09
C VAL A 76 10.98 -4.56 0.88
N ASP A 77 11.78 -4.77 1.92
CA ASP A 77 11.52 -5.64 3.05
C ASP A 77 11.31 -4.75 4.27
N VAL A 78 10.04 -4.54 4.65
CA VAL A 78 9.67 -3.64 5.75
C VAL A 78 10.28 -4.11 7.08
N MET A 79 10.19 -5.41 7.37
CA MET A 79 10.74 -5.98 8.60
C MET A 79 12.27 -6.06 8.56
N GLY A 80 12.84 -6.36 7.39
CA GLY A 80 14.29 -6.42 7.17
C GLY A 80 14.94 -5.05 7.04
N ASN A 81 14.16 -3.96 6.96
CA ASN A 81 14.64 -2.58 6.77
C ASN A 81 15.57 -2.44 5.56
N LYS A 82 15.17 -3.03 4.43
CA LYS A 82 15.95 -3.08 3.20
C LYS A 82 15.12 -2.68 2.00
N LEU A 83 15.77 -2.08 1.01
CA LEU A 83 15.28 -1.90 -0.34
C LEU A 83 16.06 -2.83 -1.26
N TYR A 84 15.36 -3.56 -2.10
CA TYR A 84 15.91 -4.49 -3.07
C TYR A 84 15.76 -3.99 -4.48
N LYS A 85 16.62 -4.46 -5.36
CA LYS A 85 16.50 -4.31 -6.80
C LYS A 85 16.58 -5.68 -7.46
N TRP A 86 15.64 -5.93 -8.37
CA TRP A 86 15.62 -7.11 -9.21
C TRP A 86 15.68 -6.73 -10.68
N ASN A 87 16.39 -7.50 -11.48
CA ASN A 87 16.33 -7.49 -12.94
C ASN A 87 16.58 -8.90 -13.49
N GLU A 88 16.29 -9.10 -14.79
CA GLU A 88 16.41 -10.41 -15.45
C GLU A 88 17.83 -11.00 -15.42
N SER A 89 18.87 -10.17 -15.44
CA SER A 89 20.24 -10.63 -15.56
C SER A 89 20.87 -11.02 -14.22
N ASP A 90 20.53 -10.29 -13.15
CA ASP A 90 21.23 -10.37 -11.87
C ASP A 90 20.38 -10.97 -10.75
N GLY A 91 19.05 -11.11 -11.00
CA GLY A 91 18.09 -11.48 -9.97
C GLY A 91 17.89 -10.38 -8.92
N ALA A 92 17.42 -10.76 -7.73
CA ALA A 92 17.18 -9.82 -6.63
C ALA A 92 18.42 -9.65 -5.76
N SER A 93 18.74 -8.41 -5.40
CA SER A 93 19.83 -8.09 -4.47
C SER A 93 19.48 -6.88 -3.61
N VAL A 94 20.11 -6.78 -2.43
CA VAL A 94 19.95 -5.61 -1.55
C VAL A 94 20.55 -4.39 -2.24
N TYR A 95 19.72 -3.37 -2.42
CA TYR A 95 20.09 -2.14 -3.08
C TYR A 95 20.43 -1.03 -2.08
N ILE A 96 19.60 -0.91 -0.99
CA ILE A 96 19.78 0.06 0.10
C ILE A 96 19.49 -0.60 1.44
N SER A 97 20.35 -0.36 2.44
CA SER A 97 20.11 -0.75 3.84
C SER A 97 20.91 0.18 4.78
N PRO A 98 20.26 0.76 5.80
CA PRO A 98 18.84 0.71 6.14
C PRO A 98 17.98 1.53 5.17
N SER A 99 16.68 1.17 5.01
CA SER A 99 15.78 1.82 4.05
C SER A 99 14.76 2.78 4.65
N GLY A 100 14.22 2.47 5.84
CA GLY A 100 13.10 3.23 6.43
C GLY A 100 13.26 3.59 7.90
N ASN A 101 14.20 2.93 8.59
CA ASN A 101 14.61 3.26 9.97
C ASN A 101 16.11 3.55 9.93
N THR A 102 16.45 4.80 9.67
CA THR A 102 17.84 5.25 9.50
C THR A 102 18.37 6.01 10.71
N GLY A 103 17.51 6.25 11.71
CA GLY A 103 17.82 7.04 12.90
C GLY A 103 17.57 8.53 12.73
N TYR A 104 16.82 8.92 11.69
CA TYR A 104 16.43 10.32 11.44
C TYR A 104 15.47 10.84 12.54
N ALA A 105 14.49 10.04 12.94
CA ALA A 105 13.50 10.41 13.94
C ALA A 105 13.46 9.40 15.08
N PRO A 106 13.05 9.81 16.28
CA PRO A 106 12.75 8.89 17.35
C PRO A 106 11.61 7.94 16.93
N ASN A 107 11.77 6.67 17.21
CA ASN A 107 10.75 5.65 16.96
C ASN A 107 10.68 4.65 18.12
N VAL A 108 9.67 3.77 18.07
CA VAL A 108 9.55 2.62 18.96
C VAL A 108 10.48 1.50 18.48
N ASN A 109 10.78 0.53 19.37
CA ASN A 109 11.67 -0.58 19.03
C ASN A 109 10.92 -1.86 18.58
N TYR A 110 9.62 -1.77 18.33
CA TYR A 110 8.74 -2.92 18.15
C TYR A 110 7.79 -2.84 16.94
N GLY A 111 7.76 -1.74 16.21
CA GLY A 111 6.85 -1.52 15.08
C GLY A 111 7.38 -2.05 13.75
N LEU A 112 6.57 -1.90 12.72
CA LEU A 112 7.00 -2.07 11.32
C LEU A 112 7.77 -0.81 10.92
N LEU A 113 9.10 -0.88 10.88
CA LEU A 113 9.94 0.32 10.84
C LEU A 113 10.73 0.52 9.55
N GLY A 114 10.76 -0.44 8.64
CA GLY A 114 11.42 -0.31 7.35
C GLY A 114 10.78 0.73 6.42
N ALA A 115 11.30 0.85 5.22
CA ALA A 115 10.59 1.54 4.14
C ALA A 115 9.36 0.72 3.73
N ASN A 116 8.34 1.41 3.17
CA ASN A 116 7.17 0.75 2.60
C ASN A 116 6.95 1.25 1.16
N GLY A 117 5.97 2.09 0.86
CA GLY A 117 5.69 2.54 -0.49
C GLY A 117 6.88 3.22 -1.17
N LEU A 118 7.03 2.95 -2.46
CA LEU A 118 8.03 3.54 -3.35
C LEU A 118 7.37 4.16 -4.57
N ALA A 119 7.93 5.25 -5.05
CA ALA A 119 7.65 5.79 -6.38
C ALA A 119 8.94 6.33 -7.01
N ILE A 120 8.92 6.54 -8.32
CA ILE A 120 10.03 7.17 -9.05
C ILE A 120 9.50 8.46 -9.64
N ASP A 121 10.14 9.59 -9.30
CA ASP A 121 9.75 10.87 -9.84
C ASP A 121 10.24 11.07 -11.29
N LYS A 122 9.77 12.13 -11.94
CA LYS A 122 10.13 12.46 -13.34
C LYS A 122 11.64 12.68 -13.56
N ASP A 123 12.38 12.95 -12.49
CA ASP A 123 13.83 13.18 -12.53
C ASP A 123 14.61 11.88 -12.24
N GLY A 124 13.91 10.75 -12.03
CA GLY A 124 14.48 9.43 -11.72
C GLY A 124 14.91 9.26 -10.27
N ASN A 125 14.46 10.13 -9.36
CA ASN A 125 14.72 9.95 -7.94
C ASN A 125 13.72 8.96 -7.34
N ILE A 126 14.19 8.11 -6.45
CA ILE A 126 13.33 7.23 -5.67
C ILE A 126 12.70 8.04 -4.54
N ILE A 127 11.38 8.09 -4.50
CA ILE A 127 10.59 8.65 -3.40
C ILE A 127 10.16 7.48 -2.53
N VAL A 128 10.35 7.60 -1.21
CA VAL A 128 10.16 6.48 -0.28
C VAL A 128 9.39 6.90 0.96
N CYS A 129 8.39 6.11 1.33
CA CYS A 129 7.72 6.17 2.62
C CYS A 129 8.58 5.45 3.67
N GLN A 130 9.05 6.17 4.68
CA GLN A 130 9.90 5.64 5.75
C GLN A 130 9.10 5.54 7.05
N HIS A 131 8.66 4.32 7.42
CA HIS A 131 7.89 4.12 8.66
C HIS A 131 8.67 4.54 9.90
N GLY A 132 9.90 4.04 10.06
CA GLY A 132 10.70 4.29 11.25
C GLY A 132 11.20 5.72 11.37
N ASP A 133 11.53 6.35 10.25
CA ASP A 133 11.93 7.77 10.20
C ASP A 133 10.72 8.71 10.12
N ARG A 134 9.50 8.17 9.97
CA ARG A 134 8.22 8.89 10.04
C ARG A 134 8.13 10.04 9.04
N ARG A 135 8.57 9.79 7.80
CA ARG A 135 8.63 10.80 6.74
C ARG A 135 8.50 10.20 5.35
N ILE A 136 8.29 11.06 4.37
CA ILE A 136 8.61 10.78 2.97
C ILE A 136 9.98 11.37 2.68
N ALA A 137 10.85 10.58 2.05
CA ALA A 137 12.17 11.00 1.66
C ALA A 137 12.43 10.75 0.17
N SER A 138 13.41 11.46 -0.39
CA SER A 138 13.92 11.26 -1.73
C SER A 138 15.35 10.76 -1.68
N ILE A 139 15.70 9.83 -2.55
CA ILE A 139 17.05 9.31 -2.72
C ILE A 139 17.53 9.72 -4.10
N LYS A 140 18.60 10.51 -4.15
CA LYS A 140 19.29 10.88 -5.39
C LYS A 140 20.52 10.01 -5.58
N ASN A 141 20.71 9.51 -6.80
CA ASN A 141 21.93 8.78 -7.18
C ASN A 141 22.19 7.51 -6.32
N ALA A 142 21.18 6.66 -6.17
CA ALA A 142 21.39 5.31 -5.67
C ALA A 142 22.10 4.45 -6.76
N PRO A 143 22.97 3.47 -6.43
CA PRO A 143 23.23 2.93 -5.11
C PRO A 143 24.44 3.57 -4.42
N SER A 144 24.36 3.80 -3.11
CA SER A 144 25.56 4.04 -2.32
C SER A 144 25.51 3.19 -1.05
N SER A 145 26.68 2.78 -0.58
CA SER A 145 26.82 2.12 0.73
C SER A 145 26.41 3.03 1.91
N ASN A 146 26.12 4.31 1.62
CA ASN A 146 25.62 5.28 2.58
C ASN A 146 24.60 6.18 1.86
N PRO A 147 23.34 5.73 1.72
CA PRO A 147 22.30 6.46 1.00
C PRO A 147 22.01 7.80 1.71
N ASN A 148 21.99 8.87 0.92
CA ASN A 148 21.60 10.18 1.41
C ASN A 148 20.10 10.39 1.19
N PHE A 149 19.32 10.23 2.25
CA PHE A 149 17.89 10.51 2.23
C PHE A 149 17.65 12.00 2.46
N LEU A 150 17.05 12.65 1.49
CA LEU A 150 16.60 14.04 1.58
C LEU A 150 15.14 14.03 2.03
N THR A 151 14.82 14.70 3.12
CA THR A 151 13.44 14.82 3.59
C THR A 151 12.61 15.60 2.56
N VAL A 152 11.52 15.00 2.11
CA VAL A 152 10.49 15.62 1.28
C VAL A 152 9.43 16.24 2.18
N VAL A 153 8.88 15.46 3.12
CA VAL A 153 7.96 15.94 4.16
C VAL A 153 8.01 14.99 5.37
N ASP A 154 7.98 15.56 6.58
CA ASP A 154 8.02 14.82 7.85
C ASP A 154 6.94 15.25 8.86
N LYS A 155 6.16 16.30 8.53
CA LYS A 155 5.18 16.89 9.46
C LYS A 155 3.93 17.41 8.78
N TYR A 156 2.83 17.33 9.52
CA TYR A 156 1.59 18.04 9.22
C TYR A 156 1.14 18.86 10.43
N GLY A 157 0.88 20.17 10.23
CA GLY A 157 0.48 21.06 11.33
C GLY A 157 1.51 21.15 12.47
N GLY A 158 2.79 20.95 12.19
CA GLY A 158 3.88 20.92 13.16
C GLY A 158 4.07 19.60 13.91
N LYS A 159 3.19 18.62 13.69
CA LYS A 159 3.24 17.27 14.27
C LYS A 159 3.90 16.29 13.32
N THR A 160 4.75 15.42 13.83
CA THR A 160 5.40 14.34 13.08
C THR A 160 4.37 13.30 12.64
N PHE A 161 4.47 12.82 11.40
CA PHE A 161 3.61 11.74 10.89
C PHE A 161 3.67 10.47 11.74
N ASN A 162 2.68 9.60 11.58
CA ASN A 162 2.65 8.30 12.25
C ASN A 162 3.69 7.36 11.64
N SER A 163 3.43 6.90 10.44
CA SER A 163 4.30 6.05 9.62
C SER A 163 3.81 6.07 8.17
N PRO A 164 4.21 7.07 7.36
CA PRO A 164 3.80 7.14 5.96
C PRO A 164 4.00 5.79 5.27
N ASN A 165 2.91 5.27 4.65
CA ASN A 165 2.84 3.89 4.21
C ASN A 165 2.97 3.77 2.68
N ASP A 166 2.05 4.33 1.92
CA ASP A 166 2.06 4.26 0.47
C ASP A 166 1.88 5.63 -0.17
N LEU A 167 2.27 5.78 -1.45
CA LEU A 167 2.25 7.07 -2.13
C LEU A 167 1.97 6.94 -3.62
N ALA A 168 1.34 7.98 -4.19
CA ALA A 168 1.13 8.17 -5.61
C ALA A 168 1.59 9.56 -6.05
N LEU A 169 2.32 9.62 -7.17
CA LEU A 169 2.80 10.88 -7.76
C LEU A 169 1.84 11.33 -8.85
N ALA A 170 1.39 12.58 -8.78
CA ALA A 170 0.62 13.20 -9.84
C ALA A 170 1.53 13.90 -10.86
N SER A 171 1.02 14.10 -12.07
CA SER A 171 1.73 14.75 -13.17
C SER A 171 2.11 16.20 -12.89
N ASP A 172 1.35 16.90 -12.02
CA ASP A 172 1.64 18.26 -11.57
C ASP A 172 2.77 18.32 -10.52
N GLY A 173 3.24 17.16 -10.03
CA GLY A 173 4.26 17.03 -8.99
C GLY A 173 3.69 16.93 -7.56
N SER A 174 2.38 16.87 -7.39
CA SER A 174 1.75 16.57 -6.10
C SER A 174 2.04 15.14 -5.68
N ILE A 175 2.23 14.91 -4.37
CA ILE A 175 2.44 13.60 -3.76
C ILE A 175 1.25 13.29 -2.86
N TYR A 176 0.44 12.32 -3.23
CA TYR A 176 -0.62 11.76 -2.38
C TYR A 176 -0.04 10.63 -1.56
N PHE A 177 -0.37 10.54 -0.27
CA PHE A 177 0.16 9.49 0.59
C PHE A 177 -0.75 9.16 1.77
N THR A 178 -0.60 7.95 2.29
CA THR A 178 -1.28 7.46 3.48
C THR A 178 -0.34 7.47 4.68
N ASP A 179 -0.89 7.75 5.88
CA ASP A 179 -0.14 7.80 7.14
C ASP A 179 -0.88 7.02 8.25
N PRO A 180 -0.98 5.69 8.12
CA PRO A 180 -1.51 4.83 9.18
C PRO A 180 -0.51 4.67 10.32
N ALA A 181 -0.96 4.14 11.46
CA ALA A 181 -0.13 3.98 12.65
C ALA A 181 0.66 2.65 12.71
N PHE A 182 1.04 2.03 11.58
CA PHE A 182 1.73 0.73 11.57
C PHE A 182 3.11 0.77 12.24
N GLY A 183 3.80 1.92 12.22
CA GLY A 183 5.03 2.12 12.99
C GLY A 183 4.86 1.97 14.51
N PHE A 184 3.61 2.07 15.00
CA PHE A 184 3.23 1.86 16.41
C PHE A 184 2.48 0.55 16.64
N PHE A 185 2.46 -0.35 15.66
CA PHE A 185 1.90 -1.69 15.83
C PHE A 185 2.93 -2.59 16.49
N ASN A 186 2.63 -3.07 17.71
CA ASN A 186 3.52 -3.94 18.45
C ASN A 186 3.39 -5.38 17.95
N LEU A 187 4.46 -5.90 17.35
CA LEU A 187 4.51 -7.26 16.79
C LEU A 187 4.50 -8.37 17.85
N GLU A 188 4.81 -8.06 19.13
CA GLU A 188 4.77 -9.05 20.23
C GLU A 188 3.36 -9.16 20.82
N THR A 189 2.67 -8.02 20.98
CA THR A 189 1.33 -7.96 21.59
C THR A 189 0.21 -7.99 20.57
N PHE A 190 0.51 -7.80 19.29
CA PHE A 190 -0.42 -7.68 18.18
C PHE A 190 -1.46 -6.57 18.39
N GLN A 191 -1.01 -5.42 18.90
CA GLN A 191 -1.87 -4.27 19.18
C GLN A 191 -1.24 -2.97 18.70
N PHE A 192 -2.09 -2.03 18.28
CA PHE A 192 -1.68 -0.64 18.11
C PHE A 192 -1.52 0.00 19.48
N GLU A 193 -0.32 0.50 19.75
CA GLU A 193 -0.02 1.12 21.03
C GLU A 193 -0.16 2.64 20.96
N ASN A 194 -0.74 3.22 22.03
CA ASN A 194 -0.78 4.66 22.19
C ASN A 194 0.53 5.10 22.85
N HIS A 195 1.55 5.34 22.05
CA HIS A 195 2.87 5.76 22.52
C HIS A 195 3.00 7.29 22.52
N GLU A 196 3.79 7.84 23.45
CA GLU A 196 4.02 9.29 23.56
C GLU A 196 4.63 9.95 22.32
N LEU A 197 5.36 9.17 21.49
CA LEU A 197 5.89 9.63 20.21
C LEU A 197 4.81 9.80 19.14
N LYS A 198 3.61 9.23 19.33
CA LYS A 198 2.49 9.37 18.38
C LYS A 198 1.83 10.74 18.55
N GLU A 199 2.26 11.71 17.75
CA GLU A 199 1.80 13.10 17.83
C GLU A 199 0.47 13.34 17.11
N ILE A 200 0.16 12.55 16.06
CA ILE A 200 -1.09 12.60 15.31
C ILE A 200 -1.98 11.43 15.78
N ASP A 201 -3.18 11.73 16.28
CA ASP A 201 -4.08 10.75 16.95
C ASP A 201 -4.97 9.97 15.99
N TYR A 202 -4.89 10.24 14.69
CA TYR A 202 -5.68 9.59 13.63
C TYR A 202 -4.77 9.03 12.53
N ASN A 203 -5.33 8.21 11.67
CA ASN A 203 -4.70 7.74 10.46
C ASN A 203 -5.13 8.66 9.32
N GLY A 204 -4.21 9.17 8.51
CA GLY A 204 -4.49 10.21 7.54
C GLY A 204 -4.23 9.82 6.09
N VAL A 205 -4.96 10.47 5.17
CA VAL A 205 -4.63 10.57 3.75
C VAL A 205 -4.30 12.02 3.46
N TYR A 206 -3.16 12.26 2.87
CA TYR A 206 -2.61 13.61 2.67
C TYR A 206 -2.22 13.85 1.21
N VAL A 207 -2.07 15.12 0.88
CA VAL A 207 -1.39 15.57 -0.35
C VAL A 207 -0.32 16.59 0.01
N LEU A 208 0.90 16.38 -0.49
CA LEU A 208 1.94 17.41 -0.55
C LEU A 208 1.89 18.05 -1.93
N LYS A 209 1.59 19.34 -1.97
CA LYS A 209 1.54 20.13 -3.21
C LYS A 209 2.94 20.55 -3.68
N PRO A 210 3.11 20.91 -4.96
CA PRO A 210 4.39 21.38 -5.50
C PRO A 210 4.94 22.63 -4.82
N ASP A 211 4.08 23.45 -4.19
CA ASP A 211 4.47 24.61 -3.41
C ASP A 211 5.01 24.28 -2.01
N GLY A 212 5.05 23.00 -1.65
CA GLY A 212 5.51 22.49 -0.37
C GLY A 212 4.44 22.47 0.74
N LYS A 213 3.21 22.86 0.43
CA LYS A 213 2.11 22.83 1.39
C LYS A 213 1.52 21.41 1.47
N THR A 214 1.44 20.85 2.68
CA THR A 214 0.74 19.59 2.95
C THR A 214 -0.69 19.88 3.39
N GLU A 215 -1.63 19.13 2.82
CA GLU A 215 -3.05 19.21 3.17
C GLU A 215 -3.60 17.81 3.46
N ILE A 216 -4.59 17.76 4.36
CA ILE A 216 -5.28 16.51 4.69
C ILE A 216 -6.48 16.33 3.77
N LEU A 217 -6.64 15.12 3.23
CA LEU A 217 -7.79 14.73 2.42
C LEU A 217 -8.81 13.90 3.21
N SER A 218 -8.34 13.03 4.11
CA SER A 218 -9.15 12.22 5.01
C SER A 218 -8.32 11.89 6.26
N GLY A 219 -8.97 11.69 7.44
CA GLY A 219 -8.24 11.24 8.63
C GLY A 219 -8.64 11.90 9.96
N HIS A 220 -9.56 12.82 9.99
CA HIS A 220 -10.13 13.24 11.25
C HIS A 220 -11.02 12.13 11.85
N MET A 221 -11.02 11.98 13.18
CA MET A 221 -11.83 11.02 13.93
C MET A 221 -13.36 11.28 13.83
N ALA A 222 -13.83 11.92 12.77
CA ALA A 222 -15.24 12.07 12.51
C ALA A 222 -15.82 10.69 12.20
N LYS A 223 -16.54 10.13 13.16
CA LYS A 223 -17.44 9.02 12.87
C LYS A 223 -18.47 9.53 11.88
N LEU A 224 -18.63 8.82 10.77
CA LEU A 224 -19.78 9.02 9.89
C LEU A 224 -21.07 8.89 10.71
N GLY A 225 -22.17 9.46 10.23
CA GLY A 225 -23.45 9.45 10.94
C GLY A 225 -23.98 8.05 11.31
N ASP A 226 -23.50 7.00 10.64
CA ASP A 226 -23.75 5.58 10.94
C ASP A 226 -22.79 4.99 12.00
N GLY A 227 -21.83 5.77 12.49
CA GLY A 227 -20.84 5.35 13.48
C GLY A 227 -19.57 4.70 12.92
N SER A 228 -19.45 4.50 11.60
CA SER A 228 -18.22 4.01 10.95
C SER A 228 -17.14 5.09 10.90
N LEU A 229 -15.89 4.66 10.72
CA LEU A 229 -14.79 5.56 10.43
C LEU A 229 -14.74 5.84 8.92
N ASP A 230 -14.36 7.05 8.54
CA ASP A 230 -14.27 7.43 7.13
C ASP A 230 -13.25 6.55 6.38
N ILE A 231 -11.98 6.65 6.74
CA ILE A 231 -10.94 5.70 6.32
C ILE A 231 -10.14 5.32 7.56
N ASP A 232 -10.39 4.11 8.07
CA ASP A 232 -9.55 3.56 9.14
C ASP A 232 -8.38 2.81 8.52
N LEU A 233 -7.20 2.95 9.07
CA LEU A 233 -5.98 2.32 8.58
C LEU A 233 -5.88 2.38 7.04
N PRO A 234 -5.82 3.60 6.44
CA PRO A 234 -5.60 3.74 5.01
C PRO A 234 -4.28 3.06 4.66
N ASN A 235 -4.27 2.27 3.59
CA ASN A 235 -3.08 1.56 3.14
C ASN A 235 -2.74 1.98 1.71
N GLY A 236 -2.78 1.10 0.73
CA GLY A 236 -2.47 1.44 -0.64
C GLY A 236 -3.37 2.50 -1.23
N LEU A 237 -2.81 3.31 -2.12
CA LEU A 237 -3.55 4.31 -2.87
C LEU A 237 -3.03 4.42 -4.30
N ALA A 238 -3.92 4.81 -5.21
CA ALA A 238 -3.55 5.06 -6.60
C ALA A 238 -4.45 6.12 -7.24
N LEU A 239 -3.88 6.86 -8.19
CA LEU A 239 -4.63 7.82 -9.01
C LEU A 239 -5.32 7.10 -10.18
N SER A 240 -6.49 7.62 -10.61
CA SER A 240 -7.05 7.26 -11.90
C SER A 240 -6.15 7.75 -13.04
N PRO A 241 -6.21 7.15 -14.26
CA PRO A 241 -5.35 7.56 -15.37
C PRO A 241 -5.49 9.04 -15.78
N ASP A 242 -6.65 9.64 -15.52
CA ASP A 242 -6.92 11.07 -15.75
C ASP A 242 -6.63 11.95 -14.53
N GLU A 243 -6.14 11.34 -13.45
CA GLU A 243 -5.81 12.01 -12.16
C GLU A 243 -6.97 12.79 -11.52
N THR A 244 -8.22 12.51 -11.91
CA THR A 244 -9.40 13.16 -11.33
C THR A 244 -9.91 12.46 -10.07
N LYS A 245 -9.39 11.25 -9.78
CA LYS A 245 -9.81 10.40 -8.67
C LYS A 245 -8.60 9.81 -7.97
N LEU A 246 -8.69 9.70 -6.64
CA LEU A 246 -7.75 8.95 -5.81
C LEU A 246 -8.48 7.78 -5.19
N TYR A 247 -8.06 6.56 -5.48
CA TYR A 247 -8.52 5.35 -4.82
C TYR A 247 -7.68 5.10 -3.58
N VAL A 248 -8.31 4.67 -2.48
CA VAL A 248 -7.64 4.39 -1.21
C VAL A 248 -8.19 3.11 -0.61
N ASN A 249 -7.33 2.17 -0.30
CA ASN A 249 -7.67 0.97 0.44
C ASN A 249 -7.90 1.30 1.91
N LYS A 250 -9.11 0.98 2.39
CA LYS A 250 -9.49 0.97 3.78
C LYS A 250 -9.46 -0.47 4.28
N MET A 251 -8.51 -0.80 5.14
CA MET A 251 -8.35 -2.19 5.60
C MET A 251 -9.54 -2.71 6.40
N GLY A 252 -10.26 -1.82 7.11
CA GLY A 252 -11.43 -2.21 7.91
C GLY A 252 -11.09 -2.98 9.18
N LEU A 253 -9.83 -2.99 9.62
CA LEU A 253 -9.40 -3.73 10.82
C LEU A 253 -9.97 -3.17 12.13
N LEU A 254 -10.33 -1.88 12.16
CA LEU A 254 -10.84 -1.22 13.36
C LEU A 254 -12.37 -1.27 13.47
N ASP A 255 -13.10 -1.35 12.35
CA ASP A 255 -14.55 -1.34 12.33
C ASP A 255 -15.20 -2.57 11.64
N GLY A 256 -14.38 -3.49 11.11
CA GLY A 256 -14.84 -4.69 10.42
C GLY A 256 -15.45 -4.43 9.04
N ASN A 257 -15.11 -3.30 8.41
CA ASN A 257 -15.72 -2.84 7.17
C ASN A 257 -14.66 -2.52 6.10
N PRO A 258 -14.02 -3.55 5.49
CA PRO A 258 -13.00 -3.36 4.47
C PRO A 258 -13.61 -2.82 3.18
N LYS A 259 -13.02 -1.76 2.61
CA LYS A 259 -13.52 -1.08 1.41
C LYS A 259 -12.39 -0.51 0.57
N ILE A 260 -12.68 -0.28 -0.71
CA ILE A 260 -11.95 0.73 -1.47
C ILE A 260 -12.78 2.01 -1.40
N LYS A 261 -12.15 3.08 -0.98
CA LYS A 261 -12.73 4.42 -0.97
C LYS A 261 -12.26 5.19 -2.20
N ILE A 262 -13.05 6.15 -2.63
CA ILE A 262 -12.71 7.06 -3.71
C ILE A 262 -12.80 8.49 -3.20
N ILE A 263 -11.78 9.28 -3.53
CA ILE A 263 -11.75 10.72 -3.29
C ILE A 263 -11.81 11.41 -4.66
N ASP A 264 -12.88 12.16 -4.90
CA ASP A 264 -13.00 12.99 -6.10
C ASP A 264 -12.02 14.17 -5.96
N LEU A 265 -11.01 14.26 -6.83
CA LEU A 265 -10.04 15.34 -6.83
C LEU A 265 -10.56 16.57 -7.57
N GLU A 266 -11.48 16.36 -8.52
CA GLU A 266 -12.17 17.42 -9.24
C GLU A 266 -13.68 17.13 -9.35
N ARG A 267 -14.51 18.09 -8.99
CA ARG A 267 -15.97 18.01 -9.13
C ARG A 267 -16.54 19.35 -9.55
N ASP A 268 -17.41 19.37 -10.55
CA ASP A 268 -18.03 20.56 -11.07
C ASP A 268 -17.02 21.65 -11.47
N GLY A 269 -15.86 21.26 -12.01
CA GLY A 269 -14.77 22.16 -12.40
C GLY A 269 -14.02 22.80 -11.23
N ARG A 270 -14.16 22.25 -10.01
CA ARG A 270 -13.43 22.68 -8.82
C ARG A 270 -12.47 21.56 -8.38
N SER A 271 -11.29 21.95 -7.91
CA SER A 271 -10.36 21.03 -7.27
C SER A 271 -10.71 20.83 -5.80
N ILE A 272 -10.56 19.61 -5.28
CA ILE A 272 -10.64 19.35 -3.85
C ILE A 272 -9.62 20.19 -3.06
N LEU A 273 -8.50 20.52 -3.68
CA LEU A 273 -7.41 21.28 -3.07
C LEU A 273 -7.78 22.75 -2.83
N ASP A 274 -8.83 23.26 -3.49
CA ASP A 274 -9.34 24.62 -3.28
C ASP A 274 -10.37 24.69 -2.14
N LEU A 275 -10.71 23.55 -1.52
CA LEU A 275 -11.70 23.48 -0.46
C LEU A 275 -11.06 23.57 0.92
N ASP A 276 -11.82 24.10 1.89
CA ASP A 276 -11.46 23.97 3.29
C ASP A 276 -11.67 22.54 3.79
N ASP A 277 -11.02 22.18 4.89
CA ASP A 277 -11.02 20.82 5.44
C ASP A 277 -12.44 20.27 5.64
N GLN A 278 -13.42 21.10 6.05
CA GLN A 278 -14.80 20.65 6.29
C GLN A 278 -15.56 20.29 5.01
N LYS A 279 -15.20 20.87 3.87
CA LYS A 279 -15.87 20.60 2.60
C LYS A 279 -15.28 19.40 1.87
N ARG A 280 -14.03 19.04 2.15
CA ARG A 280 -13.36 17.88 1.52
C ARG A 280 -14.02 16.55 1.84
N TRP A 281 -14.61 16.41 3.04
CA TRP A 281 -15.28 15.18 3.48
C TRP A 281 -16.42 14.72 2.56
N ASN A 282 -17.13 15.64 1.95
CA ASN A 282 -18.22 15.33 1.04
C ASN A 282 -17.74 14.77 -0.32
N TRP A 283 -16.42 14.68 -0.51
CA TRP A 283 -15.80 14.21 -1.74
C TRP A 283 -15.20 12.81 -1.59
N VAL A 284 -15.34 12.24 -0.40
CA VAL A 284 -14.97 10.84 -0.10
C VAL A 284 -16.23 9.98 -0.14
N SER A 285 -16.18 8.87 -0.87
CA SER A 285 -17.28 7.92 -0.97
C SER A 285 -16.81 6.48 -1.03
N ASP A 286 -17.71 5.52 -0.83
CA ASP A 286 -17.43 4.12 -1.06
C ASP A 286 -17.36 3.85 -2.56
N PHE A 287 -16.32 3.12 -2.97
CA PHE A 287 -16.14 2.70 -4.35
C PHE A 287 -16.39 1.20 -4.52
N PHE A 288 -15.81 0.39 -3.64
CA PHE A 288 -16.02 -1.04 -3.62
C PHE A 288 -16.18 -1.53 -2.16
N ASP A 289 -17.20 -2.36 -1.93
CA ASP A 289 -17.46 -2.97 -0.62
C ASP A 289 -16.91 -4.41 -0.59
N GLY A 290 -15.86 -4.62 0.21
CA GLY A 290 -15.20 -5.92 0.33
C GLY A 290 -15.79 -6.85 1.39
N LYS A 291 -16.87 -6.43 2.08
CA LYS A 291 -17.40 -7.17 3.23
C LYS A 291 -17.79 -8.61 2.91
N GLU A 292 -18.55 -8.83 1.85
CA GLU A 292 -18.95 -10.19 1.46
C GLU A 292 -17.76 -11.09 1.09
N LEU A 293 -16.71 -10.52 0.50
CA LEU A 293 -15.48 -11.25 0.19
C LEU A 293 -14.71 -11.58 1.46
N SER A 294 -14.62 -10.65 2.42
CA SER A 294 -13.92 -10.87 3.70
C SER A 294 -14.61 -11.89 4.61
N GLU A 295 -15.91 -12.15 4.42
CA GLU A 295 -16.64 -13.21 5.10
C GLU A 295 -16.33 -14.60 4.52
N LYS A 296 -15.83 -14.68 3.27
CA LYS A 296 -15.58 -15.93 2.53
C LYS A 296 -14.10 -16.28 2.42
N TYR A 297 -13.25 -15.28 2.36
CA TYR A 297 -11.82 -15.42 2.08
C TYR A 297 -10.98 -14.64 3.06
N GLU A 298 -9.80 -15.15 3.36
CA GLU A 298 -8.75 -14.42 4.08
C GLU A 298 -8.08 -13.39 3.16
N GLY A 299 -7.46 -12.36 3.75
CA GLY A 299 -6.77 -11.28 3.05
C GLY A 299 -7.35 -9.92 3.37
N ASN A 300 -6.60 -8.87 3.08
CA ASN A 300 -6.98 -7.49 3.34
C ASN A 300 -6.78 -6.63 2.10
N PHE A 301 -7.49 -5.51 2.04
CA PHE A 301 -7.12 -4.43 1.14
C PHE A 301 -5.84 -3.77 1.65
N ASP A 302 -4.74 -3.99 0.94
CA ASP A 302 -3.40 -3.51 1.27
C ASP A 302 -2.93 -2.57 0.15
N GLY A 303 -1.98 -2.92 -0.71
CA GLY A 303 -1.55 -2.11 -1.83
C GLY A 303 -2.40 -2.27 -3.10
N MET A 304 -2.22 -1.36 -4.06
CA MET A 304 -2.92 -1.38 -5.35
C MET A 304 -2.12 -0.74 -6.48
N ALA A 305 -2.46 -1.10 -7.72
CA ALA A 305 -2.04 -0.41 -8.94
C ALA A 305 -3.24 -0.18 -9.87
N VAL A 306 -3.22 0.90 -10.64
CA VAL A 306 -4.24 1.19 -11.65
C VAL A 306 -3.62 1.01 -13.04
N HIS A 307 -4.22 0.13 -13.83
CA HIS A 307 -3.86 -0.10 -15.23
C HIS A 307 -4.31 1.07 -16.11
N SER A 308 -3.66 1.31 -17.24
CA SER A 308 -4.02 2.40 -18.17
C SER A 308 -5.46 2.37 -18.65
N SER A 309 -6.10 1.19 -18.65
CA SER A 309 -7.54 1.04 -18.93
C SER A 309 -8.45 1.58 -17.82
N GLY A 310 -7.90 1.97 -16.67
CA GLY A 310 -8.63 2.37 -15.47
C GLY A 310 -9.03 1.21 -14.54
N ASN A 311 -8.77 -0.04 -14.90
CA ASN A 311 -8.99 -1.16 -14.00
C ASN A 311 -8.00 -1.13 -12.82
N ILE A 312 -8.50 -1.36 -11.61
CA ILE A 312 -7.73 -1.37 -10.38
C ILE A 312 -7.34 -2.81 -10.06
N PHE A 313 -6.05 -3.06 -9.91
CA PHE A 313 -5.49 -4.32 -9.44
C PHE A 313 -5.06 -4.14 -7.99
N THR A 314 -5.74 -4.78 -7.07
CA THR A 314 -5.55 -4.57 -5.63
C THR A 314 -5.43 -5.88 -4.90
N SER A 315 -4.60 -5.91 -3.86
CA SER A 315 -4.71 -6.97 -2.87
C SER A 315 -6.10 -6.94 -2.22
N GLY A 316 -6.59 -8.08 -1.80
CA GLY A 316 -7.90 -8.16 -1.17
C GLY A 316 -8.22 -9.55 -0.63
N PRO A 317 -9.40 -9.74 -0.05
CA PRO A 317 -9.84 -11.05 0.39
C PRO A 317 -9.87 -12.06 -0.77
N GLY A 318 -9.09 -13.14 -0.62
CA GLY A 318 -8.95 -14.20 -1.63
C GLY A 318 -7.87 -13.96 -2.67
N GLY A 319 -6.99 -12.96 -2.50
CA GLY A 319 -5.84 -12.73 -3.37
C GLY A 319 -5.82 -11.38 -4.07
N LEU A 320 -5.52 -11.38 -5.37
CA LEU A 320 -5.58 -10.17 -6.19
C LEU A 320 -7.00 -9.99 -6.75
N LEU A 321 -7.60 -8.85 -6.52
CA LEU A 321 -8.88 -8.45 -7.08
C LEU A 321 -8.65 -7.47 -8.24
N VAL A 322 -9.44 -7.61 -9.29
CA VAL A 322 -9.48 -6.65 -10.39
C VAL A 322 -10.84 -6.00 -10.42
N ILE A 323 -10.86 -4.69 -10.21
CA ILE A 323 -12.08 -3.89 -10.11
C ILE A 323 -12.16 -2.94 -11.31
N SER A 324 -13.31 -2.84 -11.95
CA SER A 324 -13.50 -1.91 -13.07
C SER A 324 -13.51 -0.45 -12.62
N PRO A 325 -13.37 0.52 -13.54
CA PRO A 325 -13.51 1.95 -13.23
C PRO A 325 -14.89 2.32 -12.65
N GLU A 326 -15.91 1.47 -12.85
CA GLU A 326 -17.26 1.63 -12.32
C GLU A 326 -17.46 1.00 -10.94
N GLY A 327 -16.47 0.24 -10.42
CA GLY A 327 -16.52 -0.43 -9.14
C GLY A 327 -17.03 -1.87 -9.19
N ASP A 328 -17.06 -2.50 -10.36
CA ASP A 328 -17.48 -3.89 -10.51
C ASP A 328 -16.29 -4.86 -10.37
N LEU A 329 -16.47 -5.98 -9.68
CA LEU A 329 -15.47 -7.05 -9.61
C LEU A 329 -15.36 -7.77 -10.95
N MET A 330 -14.23 -7.63 -11.62
CA MET A 330 -13.97 -8.18 -12.96
C MET A 330 -13.30 -9.54 -12.89
N ALA A 331 -12.35 -9.72 -12.00
CA ALA A 331 -11.61 -10.97 -11.81
C ALA A 331 -11.08 -11.09 -10.37
N LYS A 332 -10.80 -12.33 -9.97
CA LYS A 332 -10.04 -12.66 -8.77
C LYS A 332 -8.95 -13.66 -9.14
N ILE A 333 -7.72 -13.39 -8.73
CA ILE A 333 -6.58 -14.27 -8.91
C ILE A 333 -6.13 -14.73 -7.53
N ASP A 334 -6.20 -16.04 -7.29
CA ASP A 334 -5.88 -16.62 -5.99
C ASP A 334 -4.36 -16.74 -5.81
N PHE A 335 -3.79 -15.73 -5.19
CA PHE A 335 -2.39 -15.70 -4.76
C PHE A 335 -2.23 -15.91 -3.24
N GLY A 336 -3.31 -16.10 -2.50
CA GLY A 336 -3.29 -16.01 -1.04
C GLY A 336 -3.17 -14.55 -0.57
N HIS A 337 -2.41 -14.31 0.49
CA HIS A 337 -2.26 -12.96 1.06
C HIS A 337 -1.24 -12.14 0.26
N LEU A 338 -1.69 -11.06 -0.35
CA LEU A 338 -0.85 -10.10 -1.05
C LEU A 338 -0.70 -8.82 -0.25
N THR A 339 0.41 -8.14 -0.48
CA THR A 339 0.68 -6.82 0.10
C THR A 339 0.50 -5.71 -0.93
N ASN A 340 1.15 -5.78 -2.10
CA ASN A 340 1.07 -4.70 -3.07
C ASN A 340 1.28 -5.19 -4.51
N ALA A 341 1.07 -4.30 -5.50
CA ALA A 341 1.25 -4.60 -6.92
C ALA A 341 1.74 -3.38 -7.70
N THR A 342 2.42 -3.63 -8.83
CA THR A 342 2.81 -2.61 -9.80
C THR A 342 2.90 -3.22 -11.21
N PHE A 343 2.86 -2.37 -12.23
CA PHE A 343 3.10 -2.77 -13.63
C PHE A 343 4.50 -2.34 -14.08
N ASP A 344 5.02 -3.00 -15.11
CA ASP A 344 6.10 -2.42 -15.91
C ASP A 344 5.56 -1.30 -16.82
N ASP A 345 6.48 -0.57 -17.44
CA ASP A 345 6.17 0.61 -18.26
C ASP A 345 5.21 0.33 -19.43
N ASN A 346 5.23 -0.90 -19.95
CA ASN A 346 4.38 -1.32 -21.07
C ASN A 346 3.13 -2.12 -20.62
N GLU A 347 2.93 -2.28 -19.32
CA GLU A 347 1.87 -3.12 -18.74
C GLU A 347 1.90 -4.57 -19.28
N SER A 348 3.10 -5.07 -19.63
CA SER A 348 3.30 -6.43 -20.10
C SER A 348 3.36 -7.45 -18.98
N TYR A 349 3.72 -6.98 -17.79
CA TYR A 349 3.78 -7.76 -16.56
C TYR A 349 3.14 -7.00 -15.39
N LEU A 350 2.45 -7.76 -14.56
CA LEU A 350 2.06 -7.33 -13.23
C LEU A 350 3.03 -7.96 -12.23
N TYR A 351 3.66 -7.15 -11.42
CA TYR A 351 4.53 -7.54 -10.31
C TYR A 351 3.76 -7.45 -9.01
N VAL A 352 3.87 -8.47 -8.16
CA VAL A 352 3.07 -8.60 -6.94
C VAL A 352 3.97 -8.99 -5.79
N THR A 353 3.79 -8.33 -4.65
CA THR A 353 4.43 -8.70 -3.38
C THR A 353 3.41 -9.38 -2.47
N GLY A 354 3.85 -10.35 -1.65
CA GLY A 354 2.92 -11.01 -0.76
C GLY A 354 3.43 -12.31 -0.15
N PHE A 355 2.50 -13.08 0.42
CA PHE A 355 2.76 -14.22 1.29
C PHE A 355 2.28 -15.56 0.71
N VAL A 356 2.23 -15.69 -0.62
CA VAL A 356 1.91 -17.00 -1.21
C VAL A 356 3.01 -17.99 -0.85
N ASN A 357 2.71 -18.99 0.00
CA ASN A 357 3.66 -20.03 0.42
C ASN A 357 5.04 -19.51 0.88
N ASN A 358 5.09 -18.50 1.71
CA ASN A 358 6.20 -17.68 2.20
C ASN A 358 6.30 -16.31 1.53
N PRO A 359 6.84 -15.30 2.22
CA PRO A 359 6.96 -13.95 1.66
C PRO A 359 7.83 -13.95 0.39
N LYS A 360 7.25 -13.52 -0.73
CA LYS A 360 7.89 -13.55 -2.04
C LYS A 360 7.48 -12.36 -2.91
N VAL A 361 8.25 -12.15 -3.96
CA VAL A 361 7.92 -11.25 -5.06
C VAL A 361 7.65 -12.10 -6.29
N TYR A 362 6.57 -11.80 -6.96
CA TYR A 362 6.07 -12.56 -8.10
C TYR A 362 5.85 -11.65 -9.30
N ARG A 363 5.79 -12.25 -10.48
CA ARG A 363 5.19 -11.60 -11.64
C ARG A 363 4.24 -12.53 -12.36
N ILE A 364 3.29 -11.94 -13.06
CA ILE A 364 2.39 -12.60 -14.01
C ILE A 364 2.41 -11.82 -15.31
N LYS A 365 2.48 -12.55 -16.43
CA LYS A 365 2.44 -11.92 -17.74
C LYS A 365 1.01 -11.51 -18.08
N LEU A 366 0.84 -10.30 -18.60
CA LEU A 366 -0.40 -9.77 -19.15
C LEU A 366 -0.41 -9.95 -20.68
N LYS A 367 -1.57 -9.64 -21.32
CA LYS A 367 -1.74 -9.75 -22.78
C LYS A 367 -1.19 -8.54 -23.51
#